data_c4bd4005e6661e8700f28df16151d2c5
#
_entry.id   c4bd4005e6661e8700f28df16151d2c5
#
_cell.length_a   1.000
_cell.length_b   1.000
_cell.length_c   1.000
_cell.angle_alpha   90.00
_cell.angle_beta   90.00
_cell.angle_gamma   90.00
#
_symmetry.space_group_name_H-M   'P 1'
#
loop_
_entity.id
_entity.type
_entity.pdbx_description
1 polymer ?
#
loop_
_entity_poly.entity_id
_entity_poly.type
_entity_poly.pdbx_seq_one_letter_code
_entity_poly.pdbx_strand_id
1 'polypeptide(L)'
;LQYANYVNVGTASVTVKGINGVYGQVTKYYSIKENYIEDCDISINNTTYIYSGSEIKPEVKVYYNNILRKQNTDYELIYKNNINAGEATVIIRGIGKFSGEVTKTFSISRKSISDGIAWYLQRGSVFYTGSGCSVGVVNDKNLNEGIDYTVVYTNNINVGTAQAKIQGKGNYFGTVTKEFQIVQAPIQTCDVNVNDNDLEYMPGRVHPRVTIYNGNNMLAEGRDYTIEYSNDIGIGTGKITIEGIGNYYGTIEKTYNIVKKNISNCRIIISQKTFKYDGTEKKPDIMVYNGATELVQGTDYN
;
A
#
# COMPACT_ATOMS: atom_id res chain seq x y z
N LEU A 1 25.40 -42.68 -69.01
CA LEU A 1 24.41 -41.91 -68.30
C LEU A 1 24.92 -40.48 -68.13
N GLN A 2 24.06 -39.50 -68.34
CA GLN A 2 24.35 -38.08 -68.09
C GLN A 2 23.27 -37.51 -67.24
N TYR A 3 23.60 -36.91 -66.05
CA TYR A 3 22.65 -36.32 -65.10
C TYR A 3 22.70 -34.80 -65.26
N ALA A 4 21.52 -34.14 -65.09
CA ALA A 4 21.43 -32.69 -65.03
C ALA A 4 20.50 -32.29 -63.84
N ASN A 5 20.85 -31.24 -63.14
CA ASN A 5 20.10 -30.68 -61.97
C ASN A 5 19.86 -31.67 -60.85
N TYR A 6 20.74 -32.66 -60.65
CA TYR A 6 20.52 -33.78 -59.75
C TYR A 6 20.93 -33.53 -58.28
N VAL A 7 21.26 -32.30 -57.94
CA VAL A 7 21.71 -31.91 -56.57
C VAL A 7 20.71 -31.01 -55.87
N ASN A 8 20.06 -30.14 -56.62
CA ASN A 8 19.17 -29.08 -56.04
C ASN A 8 17.70 -29.48 -56.15
N VAL A 9 16.90 -28.93 -55.30
CA VAL A 9 15.42 -29.02 -55.35
C VAL A 9 14.91 -28.60 -56.71
N GLY A 10 13.98 -29.35 -57.25
CA GLY A 10 13.41 -29.08 -58.58
C GLY A 10 13.36 -30.31 -59.46
N THR A 11 13.26 -30.10 -60.76
CA THR A 11 13.22 -31.20 -61.74
C THR A 11 14.65 -31.53 -62.22
N ALA A 12 15.04 -32.74 -61.89
CA ALA A 12 16.31 -33.33 -62.39
C ALA A 12 16.04 -34.26 -63.57
N SER A 13 17.09 -34.55 -64.33
CA SER A 13 16.99 -35.48 -65.46
C SER A 13 18.17 -36.40 -65.56
N VAL A 14 17.93 -37.58 -66.16
CA VAL A 14 18.93 -38.54 -66.54
C VAL A 14 18.78 -38.83 -68.04
N THR A 15 19.84 -38.70 -68.81
CA THR A 15 19.90 -39.07 -70.24
C THR A 15 20.71 -40.34 -70.39
N VAL A 16 20.09 -41.32 -71.02
CA VAL A 16 20.69 -42.62 -71.39
C VAL A 16 21.00 -42.55 -72.86
N LYS A 17 22.27 -42.77 -73.26
CA LYS A 17 22.70 -42.86 -74.66
C LYS A 17 23.06 -44.31 -74.98
N GLY A 18 22.62 -44.73 -76.14
CA GLY A 18 23.05 -46.03 -76.72
C GLY A 18 24.50 -46.08 -77.07
N ILE A 19 25.16 -47.21 -76.85
CA ILE A 19 26.55 -47.52 -77.25
C ILE A 19 26.62 -48.96 -77.77
N ASN A 20 27.69 -49.33 -78.47
CA ASN A 20 27.99 -50.69 -78.91
C ASN A 20 26.85 -51.40 -79.68
N GLY A 21 26.32 -50.80 -80.74
CA GLY A 21 25.22 -51.35 -81.54
C GLY A 21 23.82 -50.91 -81.17
N VAL A 22 23.65 -50.18 -80.11
CA VAL A 22 22.41 -49.50 -79.75
C VAL A 22 22.57 -48.01 -80.05
N TYR A 23 21.63 -47.40 -80.71
CA TYR A 23 21.71 -45.97 -81.08
C TYR A 23 20.58 -45.17 -80.49
N GLY A 24 20.74 -43.85 -80.41
CA GLY A 24 19.74 -42.93 -79.87
C GLY A 24 19.97 -42.56 -78.39
N GLN A 25 19.12 -41.72 -77.89
CA GLN A 25 19.10 -41.32 -76.43
C GLN A 25 17.68 -41.13 -75.91
N VAL A 26 17.54 -41.33 -74.63
CA VAL A 26 16.27 -41.10 -73.91
C VAL A 26 16.55 -40.31 -72.62
N THR A 27 15.84 -39.23 -72.41
CA THR A 27 15.89 -38.43 -71.19
C THR A 27 14.61 -38.76 -70.35
N LYS A 28 14.85 -39.05 -69.08
CA LYS A 28 13.80 -39.18 -68.06
C LYS A 28 13.96 -38.13 -66.99
N TYR A 29 12.83 -37.62 -66.48
CA TYR A 29 12.79 -36.62 -65.48
C TYR A 29 12.33 -37.18 -64.13
N TYR A 30 12.86 -36.64 -63.04
CA TYR A 30 12.42 -36.97 -61.67
C TYR A 30 12.52 -35.67 -60.83
N SER A 31 11.73 -35.61 -59.73
CA SER A 31 11.73 -34.42 -58.87
C SER A 31 12.54 -34.67 -57.58
N ILE A 32 13.34 -33.66 -57.25
CA ILE A 32 14.01 -33.52 -55.97
C ILE A 32 13.13 -32.61 -55.14
N LYS A 33 12.54 -33.11 -54.04
CA LYS A 33 11.68 -32.33 -53.13
C LYS A 33 12.47 -31.72 -52.00
N GLU A 34 11.99 -30.61 -51.48
CA GLU A 34 12.47 -30.03 -50.23
C GLU A 34 12.27 -30.97 -49.04
N ASN A 35 13.14 -30.89 -48.07
CA ASN A 35 12.88 -31.46 -46.73
C ASN A 35 12.12 -30.43 -45.90
N TYR A 36 11.07 -30.86 -45.25
CA TYR A 36 10.31 -29.97 -44.39
C TYR A 36 10.72 -30.20 -42.91
N ILE A 37 10.79 -29.11 -42.13
CA ILE A 37 11.10 -29.18 -40.71
C ILE A 37 9.99 -29.89 -39.91
N GLU A 38 8.76 -29.88 -40.44
CA GLU A 38 7.59 -30.56 -39.89
C GLU A 38 7.74 -32.12 -39.93
N ASP A 39 8.58 -32.61 -40.85
CA ASP A 39 8.88 -34.06 -40.98
C ASP A 39 10.00 -34.52 -40.03
N CYS A 40 10.52 -33.61 -39.21
CA CYS A 40 11.60 -33.88 -38.29
C CYS A 40 11.07 -34.29 -36.90
N ASP A 41 11.80 -35.15 -36.21
CA ASP A 41 11.59 -35.43 -34.79
C ASP A 41 12.20 -34.28 -33.97
N ILE A 42 11.34 -33.46 -33.30
CA ILE A 42 11.74 -32.30 -32.55
C ILE A 42 11.42 -32.47 -31.06
N SER A 43 12.46 -32.43 -30.24
CA SER A 43 12.37 -32.50 -28.79
C SER A 43 12.92 -31.25 -28.10
N ILE A 44 12.28 -30.88 -26.97
CA ILE A 44 12.73 -29.84 -26.04
C ILE A 44 13.14 -30.56 -24.76
N ASN A 45 14.30 -30.23 -24.19
CA ASN A 45 14.84 -30.92 -23.01
C ASN A 45 14.04 -30.64 -21.73
N ASN A 46 13.42 -29.48 -21.61
CA ASN A 46 12.54 -29.11 -20.50
C ASN A 46 11.45 -28.17 -20.99
N THR A 47 10.24 -28.38 -20.49
CA THR A 47 9.05 -27.58 -20.85
C THR A 47 8.51 -26.72 -19.71
N THR A 48 9.17 -26.73 -18.53
CA THR A 48 8.74 -25.95 -17.37
C THR A 48 9.95 -25.28 -16.71
N TYR A 49 9.87 -23.99 -16.53
CA TYR A 49 10.89 -23.14 -15.91
C TYR A 49 10.27 -22.26 -14.83
N ILE A 50 11.12 -21.70 -13.96
CA ILE A 50 10.74 -20.68 -13.00
C ILE A 50 11.29 -19.33 -13.49
N TYR A 51 10.52 -18.28 -13.33
CA TYR A 51 10.92 -16.91 -13.66
C TYR A 51 12.28 -16.55 -13.05
N SER A 52 13.18 -16.08 -13.88
CA SER A 52 14.56 -15.73 -13.49
C SER A 52 14.91 -14.26 -13.72
N GLY A 53 14.05 -13.52 -14.42
CA GLY A 53 14.34 -12.15 -14.90
C GLY A 53 15.14 -12.09 -16.20
N SER A 54 15.55 -13.25 -16.75
CA SER A 54 16.36 -13.36 -17.98
C SER A 54 15.64 -14.20 -19.02
N GLU A 55 16.09 -14.09 -20.27
CA GLU A 55 15.60 -14.96 -21.35
C GLU A 55 15.83 -16.44 -21.03
N ILE A 56 14.79 -17.24 -21.18
CA ILE A 56 14.83 -18.70 -21.06
C ILE A 56 14.83 -19.29 -22.45
N LYS A 57 15.88 -20.05 -22.77
CA LYS A 57 16.09 -20.68 -24.08
C LYS A 57 16.31 -22.17 -23.91
N PRO A 58 15.21 -22.96 -23.89
CA PRO A 58 15.31 -24.41 -23.86
C PRO A 58 16.20 -24.97 -24.97
N GLU A 59 16.97 -26.02 -24.68
CA GLU A 59 17.69 -26.76 -25.70
C GLU A 59 16.71 -27.51 -26.59
N VAL A 60 16.81 -27.33 -27.89
CA VAL A 60 16.00 -28.00 -28.90
C VAL A 60 16.90 -28.95 -29.71
N LYS A 61 16.47 -30.21 -29.86
CA LYS A 61 17.11 -31.20 -30.73
C LYS A 61 16.19 -31.54 -31.87
N VAL A 62 16.73 -31.49 -33.09
CA VAL A 62 16.02 -31.77 -34.34
C VAL A 62 16.68 -32.97 -35.02
N TYR A 63 15.94 -34.03 -35.27
CA TYR A 63 16.42 -35.21 -35.99
C TYR A 63 15.64 -35.39 -37.31
N TYR A 64 16.31 -35.70 -38.37
CA TYR A 64 15.70 -36.11 -39.62
C TYR A 64 16.35 -37.40 -40.08
N ASN A 65 15.55 -38.45 -40.27
CA ASN A 65 16.02 -39.81 -40.54
C ASN A 65 17.05 -40.31 -39.51
N ASN A 66 16.78 -40.07 -38.19
CA ASN A 66 17.64 -40.39 -37.04
C ASN A 66 19.04 -39.71 -37.06
N ILE A 67 19.20 -38.68 -37.88
CA ILE A 67 20.43 -37.89 -37.93
C ILE A 67 20.16 -36.53 -37.31
N LEU A 68 20.98 -36.15 -36.29
CA LEU A 68 20.92 -34.86 -35.64
C LEU A 68 21.24 -33.74 -36.62
N ARG A 69 20.37 -32.74 -36.71
CA ARG A 69 20.51 -31.55 -37.54
C ARG A 69 21.23 -30.45 -36.80
N LYS A 70 21.90 -29.58 -37.56
CA LYS A 70 22.75 -28.54 -36.99
C LYS A 70 22.02 -27.19 -36.98
N GLN A 71 21.91 -26.58 -35.80
CA GLN A 71 21.38 -25.22 -35.66
C GLN A 71 22.25 -24.23 -36.42
N ASN A 72 21.63 -23.19 -37.00
CA ASN A 72 22.20 -22.15 -37.87
C ASN A 72 22.77 -22.69 -39.21
N THR A 73 22.47 -23.97 -39.53
CA THR A 73 22.83 -24.57 -40.84
C THR A 73 21.59 -25.22 -41.48
N ASP A 74 20.87 -26.03 -40.71
CA ASP A 74 19.67 -26.77 -41.13
C ASP A 74 18.39 -26.13 -40.58
N TYR A 75 18.47 -25.46 -39.42
CA TYR A 75 17.35 -24.74 -38.77
C TYR A 75 17.86 -23.58 -37.92
N GLU A 76 16.97 -22.63 -37.64
CA GLU A 76 17.15 -21.56 -36.63
C GLU A 76 16.08 -21.62 -35.56
N LEU A 77 16.37 -21.04 -34.37
CA LEU A 77 15.46 -20.98 -33.24
C LEU A 77 15.07 -19.53 -32.96
N ILE A 78 13.77 -19.26 -32.89
CA ILE A 78 13.19 -17.96 -32.57
C ILE A 78 12.34 -18.11 -31.34
N TYR A 79 12.75 -17.47 -30.23
CA TYR A 79 12.04 -17.51 -28.96
C TYR A 79 11.10 -16.31 -28.82
N LYS A 80 9.89 -16.52 -28.29
CA LYS A 80 8.92 -15.46 -28.01
C LYS A 80 8.35 -15.64 -26.60
N ASN A 81 8.07 -14.51 -25.94
CA ASN A 81 7.51 -14.46 -24.57
C ASN A 81 8.35 -15.22 -23.52
N ASN A 82 9.63 -15.37 -23.76
CA ASN A 82 10.52 -16.26 -23.03
C ASN A 82 11.25 -15.59 -21.83
N ILE A 83 10.72 -14.45 -21.33
CA ILE A 83 11.26 -13.74 -20.17
C ILE A 83 10.28 -13.82 -19.00
N ASN A 84 9.02 -13.41 -19.21
CA ASN A 84 8.02 -13.28 -18.15
C ASN A 84 7.28 -14.60 -17.88
N ALA A 85 6.72 -14.71 -16.69
CA ALA A 85 5.85 -15.83 -16.32
C ALA A 85 4.64 -15.94 -17.26
N GLY A 86 4.35 -17.14 -17.72
CA GLY A 86 3.31 -17.45 -18.68
C GLY A 86 3.74 -18.54 -19.66
N GLU A 87 3.01 -18.66 -20.76
CA GLU A 87 3.37 -19.53 -21.88
C GLU A 87 4.36 -18.82 -22.82
N ALA A 88 5.45 -19.49 -23.11
CA ALA A 88 6.48 -19.07 -24.05
C ALA A 88 6.56 -20.04 -25.21
N THR A 89 7.11 -19.59 -26.33
CA THR A 89 7.23 -20.39 -27.55
C THR A 89 8.65 -20.37 -28.09
N VAL A 90 9.01 -21.48 -28.72
CA VAL A 90 10.16 -21.54 -29.63
C VAL A 90 9.66 -21.97 -31.01
N ILE A 91 9.99 -21.18 -32.02
CA ILE A 91 9.75 -21.47 -33.42
C ILE A 91 11.04 -22.05 -33.96
N ILE A 92 10.94 -23.25 -34.53
CA ILE A 92 12.00 -23.96 -35.21
C ILE A 92 11.74 -23.74 -36.71
N ARG A 93 12.55 -22.93 -37.33
CA ARG A 93 12.43 -22.61 -38.76
C ARG A 93 13.49 -23.33 -39.55
N GLY A 94 13.08 -24.10 -40.56
CA GLY A 94 13.99 -24.74 -41.51
C GLY A 94 14.76 -23.70 -42.31
N ILE A 95 16.08 -23.95 -42.53
CA ILE A 95 16.96 -23.17 -43.37
C ILE A 95 17.89 -24.10 -44.19
N GLY A 96 18.53 -23.60 -45.18
CA GLY A 96 19.46 -24.35 -46.03
C GLY A 96 18.74 -25.41 -46.85
N LYS A 97 18.79 -26.68 -46.42
CA LYS A 97 18.13 -27.81 -47.09
C LYS A 97 16.75 -28.13 -46.55
N PHE A 98 16.29 -27.37 -45.55
CA PHE A 98 14.99 -27.51 -44.91
C PHE A 98 14.18 -26.25 -45.12
N SER A 99 12.88 -26.38 -45.21
CA SER A 99 11.89 -25.29 -45.24
C SER A 99 10.77 -25.54 -44.20
N GLY A 100 9.87 -24.56 -44.01
CA GLY A 100 8.76 -24.66 -43.08
C GLY A 100 9.09 -24.25 -41.63
N GLU A 101 8.11 -24.32 -40.76
CA GLU A 101 8.24 -23.90 -39.35
C GLU A 101 7.46 -24.83 -38.43
N VAL A 102 8.03 -25.19 -37.27
CA VAL A 102 7.33 -25.88 -36.16
C VAL A 102 7.42 -25.02 -34.93
N THR A 103 6.28 -24.82 -34.25
CA THR A 103 6.20 -24.12 -32.98
C THR A 103 6.06 -25.13 -31.84
N LYS A 104 6.88 -25.00 -30.83
CA LYS A 104 6.75 -25.71 -29.55
C LYS A 104 6.55 -24.71 -28.42
N THR A 105 5.76 -25.10 -27.39
CA THR A 105 5.50 -24.27 -26.22
C THR A 105 6.24 -24.79 -24.99
N PHE A 106 6.55 -23.86 -24.08
CA PHE A 106 7.05 -24.17 -22.74
C PHE A 106 6.48 -23.14 -21.76
N SER A 107 6.43 -23.50 -20.47
CA SER A 107 5.86 -22.63 -19.44
C SER A 107 6.93 -22.03 -18.55
N ILE A 108 6.71 -20.77 -18.17
CA ILE A 108 7.50 -20.04 -17.17
C ILE A 108 6.58 -19.79 -15.98
N SER A 109 6.83 -20.49 -14.88
CA SER A 109 6.08 -20.32 -13.64
C SER A 109 6.53 -19.08 -12.90
N ARG A 110 5.60 -18.44 -12.18
CA ARG A 110 5.90 -17.31 -11.28
C ARG A 110 6.88 -17.76 -10.20
N LYS A 111 7.74 -16.84 -9.75
CA LYS A 111 8.66 -17.03 -8.63
C LYS A 111 8.00 -16.67 -7.31
N SER A 112 8.25 -17.42 -6.24
CA SER A 112 7.79 -17.02 -4.89
C SER A 112 8.48 -15.73 -4.45
N ILE A 113 7.70 -14.77 -3.94
CA ILE A 113 8.23 -13.50 -3.43
C ILE A 113 9.03 -13.66 -2.13
N SER A 114 8.97 -14.84 -1.49
CA SER A 114 9.79 -15.19 -0.33
C SER A 114 11.09 -15.93 -0.70
N ASP A 115 11.27 -16.31 -1.97
CA ASP A 115 12.40 -17.15 -2.38
C ASP A 115 13.60 -16.31 -2.80
N GLY A 116 14.62 -16.30 -1.93
CA GLY A 116 15.89 -15.60 -2.15
C GLY A 116 15.75 -14.06 -2.21
N ILE A 117 14.69 -13.50 -1.61
CA ILE A 117 14.44 -12.05 -1.50
C ILE A 117 14.36 -11.67 -0.04
N ALA A 118 15.26 -10.80 0.39
CA ALA A 118 15.23 -10.25 1.74
C ALA A 118 14.37 -8.97 1.76
N TRP A 119 13.45 -8.91 2.73
CA TRP A 119 12.50 -7.83 2.91
C TRP A 119 12.75 -7.10 4.22
N TYR A 120 12.79 -5.78 4.19
CA TYR A 120 13.03 -4.92 5.33
C TYR A 120 11.97 -3.81 5.41
N LEU A 121 11.75 -3.30 6.63
CA LEU A 121 10.99 -2.07 6.86
C LEU A 121 11.97 -0.92 7.03
N GLN A 122 11.66 0.23 6.47
CA GLN A 122 12.49 1.45 6.64
C GLN A 122 12.49 1.94 8.10
N ARG A 123 11.42 1.62 8.85
CA ARG A 123 11.28 1.93 10.29
C ARG A 123 10.62 0.78 11.01
N GLY A 124 11.06 0.52 12.24
CA GLY A 124 10.46 -0.49 13.12
C GLY A 124 9.25 0.06 13.91
N SER A 125 9.11 1.39 14.00
CA SER A 125 7.99 2.04 14.70
C SER A 125 7.63 3.38 14.08
N VAL A 126 6.37 3.80 14.32
CA VAL A 126 5.82 5.13 13.97
C VAL A 126 4.92 5.60 15.11
N PHE A 127 4.75 6.91 15.26
CA PHE A 127 3.77 7.46 16.18
C PHE A 127 2.35 7.30 15.63
N TYR A 128 1.40 7.18 16.56
CA TYR A 128 -0.02 7.24 16.25
C TYR A 128 -0.37 8.59 15.59
N THR A 129 -1.16 8.56 14.52
CA THR A 129 -1.51 9.75 13.72
C THR A 129 -2.99 10.08 13.71
N GLY A 130 -3.83 9.23 14.32
CA GLY A 130 -5.30 9.33 14.20
C GLY A 130 -5.86 8.70 12.91
N SER A 131 -5.01 8.16 12.05
CA SER A 131 -5.36 7.51 10.79
C SER A 131 -4.48 6.29 10.54
N GLY A 132 -4.66 5.61 9.39
CA GLY A 132 -3.85 4.46 9.04
C GLY A 132 -2.36 4.79 8.92
N CYS A 133 -1.53 4.17 9.75
CA CYS A 133 -0.07 4.29 9.71
C CYS A 133 0.54 3.33 8.68
N SER A 134 1.62 3.74 8.06
CA SER A 134 2.39 2.93 7.12
C SER A 134 3.89 3.14 7.31
N VAL A 135 4.67 2.17 6.87
CA VAL A 135 6.14 2.22 6.85
C VAL A 135 6.63 1.81 5.47
N GLY A 136 7.70 2.40 5.00
CA GLY A 136 8.29 2.01 3.73
C GLY A 136 8.82 0.58 3.79
N VAL A 137 8.61 -0.16 2.69
CA VAL A 137 9.12 -1.52 2.49
C VAL A 137 10.23 -1.48 1.46
N VAL A 138 11.33 -2.16 1.71
CA VAL A 138 12.48 -2.28 0.81
C VAL A 138 12.91 -3.74 0.67
N ASN A 139 13.55 -4.07 -0.43
CA ASN A 139 14.06 -5.40 -0.72
C ASN A 139 15.47 -5.34 -1.33
N ASP A 140 16.19 -6.47 -1.26
CA ASP A 140 17.57 -6.61 -1.74
C ASP A 140 17.69 -6.91 -3.25
N LYS A 141 16.57 -7.06 -3.97
CA LYS A 141 16.51 -7.41 -5.39
C LYS A 141 15.98 -6.29 -6.30
N ASN A 142 15.79 -5.08 -5.76
CA ASN A 142 15.26 -3.92 -6.49
C ASN A 142 13.90 -4.18 -7.16
N LEU A 143 13.05 -4.98 -6.52
CA LEU A 143 11.67 -5.17 -6.97
C LEU A 143 10.87 -3.90 -6.76
N ASN A 144 9.96 -3.64 -7.70
CA ASN A 144 9.16 -2.41 -7.76
C ASN A 144 7.75 -2.64 -7.22
N GLU A 145 7.33 -1.79 -6.28
CA GLU A 145 5.95 -1.75 -5.82
C GLU A 145 5.02 -1.34 -6.99
N GLY A 146 3.86 -1.99 -7.05
CA GLY A 146 2.89 -1.80 -8.14
C GLY A 146 3.14 -2.68 -9.37
N ILE A 147 4.38 -3.15 -9.60
CA ILE A 147 4.77 -4.04 -10.72
C ILE A 147 5.00 -5.47 -10.21
N ASP A 148 5.95 -5.64 -9.30
CA ASP A 148 6.40 -6.94 -8.81
C ASP A 148 5.70 -7.35 -7.51
N TYR A 149 5.24 -6.38 -6.73
CA TYR A 149 4.50 -6.58 -5.48
C TYR A 149 3.56 -5.43 -5.16
N THR A 150 2.69 -5.65 -4.18
CA THR A 150 1.88 -4.62 -3.52
C THR A 150 2.04 -4.77 -2.00
N VAL A 151 1.84 -3.67 -1.25
CA VAL A 151 1.83 -3.69 0.21
C VAL A 151 0.43 -3.38 0.72
N VAL A 152 -0.06 -4.22 1.64
CA VAL A 152 -1.31 -4.01 2.36
C VAL A 152 -1.02 -3.96 3.84
N TYR A 153 -1.48 -2.90 4.50
CA TYR A 153 -1.32 -2.72 5.94
C TYR A 153 -2.57 -3.20 6.70
N THR A 154 -2.35 -3.87 7.82
CA THR A 154 -3.43 -4.33 8.72
C THR A 154 -3.08 -4.02 10.17
N ASN A 155 -4.10 -3.85 11.03
CA ASN A 155 -3.97 -3.41 12.42
C ASN A 155 -3.17 -2.10 12.57
N ASN A 156 -3.24 -1.22 11.56
CA ASN A 156 -2.36 -0.08 11.41
C ASN A 156 -3.00 1.25 11.81
N ILE A 157 -4.05 1.24 12.65
CA ILE A 157 -4.74 2.46 13.09
C ILE A 157 -4.35 2.83 14.52
N ASN A 158 -4.49 1.91 15.49
CA ASN A 158 -4.26 2.18 16.90
C ASN A 158 -2.86 1.74 17.36
N VAL A 159 -2.44 2.22 18.51
CA VAL A 159 -1.23 1.78 19.21
C VAL A 159 -1.20 0.26 19.36
N GLY A 160 -0.05 -0.34 19.05
CA GLY A 160 0.16 -1.78 19.05
C GLY A 160 0.95 -2.28 17.85
N THR A 161 0.90 -3.59 17.63
CA THR A 161 1.61 -4.23 16.52
C THR A 161 0.78 -4.21 15.24
N ALA A 162 1.28 -3.52 14.24
CA ALA A 162 0.74 -3.47 12.89
C ALA A 162 1.52 -4.38 11.94
N GLN A 163 0.92 -4.73 10.82
CA GLN A 163 1.51 -5.61 9.81
C GLN A 163 1.54 -4.96 8.43
N ALA A 164 2.67 -5.09 7.75
CA ALA A 164 2.84 -4.84 6.33
C ALA A 164 2.86 -6.18 5.59
N LYS A 165 1.82 -6.49 4.82
CA LYS A 165 1.69 -7.70 3.99
C LYS A 165 2.13 -7.38 2.58
N ILE A 166 3.26 -7.94 2.17
CA ILE A 166 3.88 -7.79 0.86
C ILE A 166 3.37 -8.94 -0.01
N GLN A 167 2.60 -8.63 -1.03
CA GLN A 167 1.97 -9.60 -1.92
C GLN A 167 2.61 -9.58 -3.29
N GLY A 168 3.08 -10.73 -3.77
CA GLY A 168 3.66 -10.88 -5.10
C GLY A 168 2.66 -10.58 -6.21
N LYS A 169 3.13 -9.87 -7.26
CA LYS A 169 2.37 -9.47 -8.43
C LYS A 169 3.20 -9.73 -9.70
N GLY A 170 2.54 -9.79 -10.86
CA GLY A 170 3.22 -10.01 -12.14
C GLY A 170 3.95 -11.35 -12.18
N ASN A 171 5.27 -11.31 -12.24
CA ASN A 171 6.13 -12.49 -12.28
C ASN A 171 6.33 -13.17 -10.91
N TYR A 172 5.77 -12.60 -9.85
CA TYR A 172 5.91 -13.10 -8.49
C TYR A 172 4.57 -13.54 -7.91
N PHE A 173 4.59 -14.46 -6.95
CA PHE A 173 3.43 -14.92 -6.18
C PHE A 173 3.79 -15.08 -4.70
N GLY A 174 2.76 -15.30 -3.87
CA GLY A 174 2.92 -15.52 -2.43
C GLY A 174 2.88 -14.23 -1.63
N THR A 175 3.13 -14.34 -0.32
CA THR A 175 3.04 -13.22 0.63
C THR A 175 4.16 -13.32 1.65
N VAL A 176 4.75 -12.15 1.98
CA VAL A 176 5.67 -11.96 3.10
C VAL A 176 5.04 -10.95 4.06
N THR A 177 5.03 -11.22 5.36
CA THR A 177 4.51 -10.30 6.38
C THR A 177 5.66 -9.78 7.23
N LYS A 178 5.67 -8.47 7.45
CA LYS A 178 6.57 -7.77 8.38
C LYS A 178 5.74 -7.00 9.41
N GLU A 179 6.24 -6.93 10.64
CA GLU A 179 5.57 -6.24 11.74
C GLU A 179 6.30 -4.95 12.09
N PHE A 180 5.53 -3.93 12.47
CA PHE A 180 6.05 -2.68 13.02
C PHE A 180 5.16 -2.22 14.19
N GLN A 181 5.69 -1.33 15.02
CA GLN A 181 4.97 -0.82 16.18
C GLN A 181 4.35 0.55 15.88
N ILE A 182 3.10 0.71 16.25
CA ILE A 182 2.50 2.03 16.40
C ILE A 182 2.61 2.38 17.88
N VAL A 183 3.36 3.42 18.18
CA VAL A 183 3.57 3.91 19.55
C VAL A 183 2.68 5.11 19.82
N GLN A 184 2.38 5.34 21.10
CA GLN A 184 1.57 6.49 21.53
C GLN A 184 2.14 7.80 21.01
N ALA A 185 1.26 8.72 20.61
CA ALA A 185 1.65 10.08 20.24
C ALA A 185 1.70 10.99 21.48
N PRO A 186 2.66 11.93 21.58
CA PRO A 186 2.67 12.87 22.68
C PRO A 186 1.50 13.85 22.54
N ILE A 187 0.66 13.97 23.62
CA ILE A 187 -0.52 14.86 23.61
C ILE A 187 -0.12 16.33 23.43
N GLN A 188 1.11 16.69 23.77
CA GLN A 188 1.67 18.03 23.61
C GLN A 188 1.73 18.51 22.14
N THR A 189 1.63 17.59 21.17
CA THR A 189 1.57 17.95 19.74
C THR A 189 0.16 18.28 19.27
N CYS A 190 -0.84 18.16 20.15
CA CYS A 190 -2.24 18.46 19.84
C CYS A 190 -2.57 19.92 20.11
N ASP A 191 -3.50 20.47 19.33
CA ASP A 191 -4.00 21.83 19.52
C ASP A 191 -5.04 21.84 20.65
N VAL A 192 -4.78 22.60 21.71
CA VAL A 192 -5.67 22.73 22.86
C VAL A 192 -6.28 24.14 22.87
N ASN A 193 -7.59 24.19 22.71
CA ASN A 193 -8.37 25.43 22.82
C ASN A 193 -9.10 25.45 24.16
N VAL A 194 -8.84 26.48 24.96
CA VAL A 194 -9.57 26.83 26.17
C VAL A 194 -10.46 28.00 25.82
N ASN A 195 -11.77 27.76 25.76
CA ASN A 195 -12.74 28.81 25.47
C ASN A 195 -13.09 29.54 26.78
N ASP A 196 -13.25 30.88 26.70
CA ASP A 196 -13.57 31.72 27.82
C ASP A 196 -12.47 31.69 28.92
N ASN A 197 -11.34 32.31 28.64
CA ASN A 197 -10.21 32.38 29.56
C ASN A 197 -10.52 33.21 30.83
N ASP A 198 -11.52 34.10 30.78
CA ASP A 198 -12.01 34.90 31.92
C ASP A 198 -13.45 34.50 32.22
N LEU A 199 -13.64 33.70 33.25
CA LEU A 199 -14.97 33.22 33.71
C LEU A 199 -15.45 34.08 34.89
N GLU A 200 -16.67 34.56 34.83
CA GLU A 200 -17.27 35.22 36.00
C GLU A 200 -17.46 34.24 37.15
N TYR A 201 -17.10 34.68 38.34
CA TYR A 201 -17.30 33.91 39.56
C TYR A 201 -18.77 33.50 39.72
N MET A 202 -18.95 32.23 40.06
CA MET A 202 -20.22 31.64 40.53
C MET A 202 -19.92 30.80 41.75
N PRO A 203 -20.84 30.68 42.70
CA PRO A 203 -20.71 29.78 43.86
C PRO A 203 -20.55 28.33 43.35
N GLY A 204 -19.44 27.67 43.74
CA GLY A 204 -19.06 26.34 43.28
C GLY A 204 -17.86 26.32 42.37
N ARG A 205 -17.71 25.23 41.61
CA ARG A 205 -16.62 25.04 40.65
C ARG A 205 -16.93 25.72 39.33
N VAL A 206 -15.93 26.39 38.76
CA VAL A 206 -16.05 27.10 37.49
C VAL A 206 -15.03 26.57 36.53
N HIS A 207 -15.47 25.98 35.42
CA HIS A 207 -14.62 25.36 34.44
C HIS A 207 -14.83 25.95 33.03
N PRO A 208 -13.78 26.28 32.29
CA PRO A 208 -13.89 26.65 30.88
C PRO A 208 -14.17 25.41 30.03
N ARG A 209 -14.72 25.62 28.85
CA ARG A 209 -14.82 24.56 27.86
C ARG A 209 -13.46 24.32 27.21
N VAL A 210 -13.01 23.06 27.23
CA VAL A 210 -11.76 22.64 26.59
C VAL A 210 -12.08 21.77 25.37
N THR A 211 -11.42 22.03 24.24
CA THR A 211 -11.46 21.18 23.06
C THR A 211 -10.04 20.90 22.58
N ILE A 212 -9.77 19.66 22.19
CA ILE A 212 -8.43 19.20 21.80
C ILE A 212 -8.51 18.57 20.43
N TYR A 213 -7.56 18.91 19.54
CA TYR A 213 -7.48 18.40 18.18
C TYR A 213 -6.10 17.84 17.87
N ASN A 214 -6.08 16.68 17.22
CA ASN A 214 -4.90 16.18 16.50
C ASN A 214 -5.13 16.41 15.00
N GLY A 215 -4.56 17.46 14.45
CA GLY A 215 -4.89 17.95 13.11
C GLY A 215 -6.40 18.25 12.99
N ASN A 216 -7.11 17.56 12.11
CA ASN A 216 -8.56 17.73 11.92
C ASN A 216 -9.42 16.82 12.84
N ASN A 217 -8.81 15.94 13.64
CA ASN A 217 -9.52 14.98 14.48
C ASN A 217 -9.71 15.54 15.89
N MET A 218 -10.96 15.76 16.29
CA MET A 218 -11.30 16.14 17.67
C MET A 218 -11.13 14.93 18.60
N LEU A 219 -10.36 15.13 19.67
CA LEU A 219 -10.14 14.10 20.70
C LEU A 219 -11.33 14.02 21.65
N ALA A 220 -11.56 12.84 22.21
CA ALA A 220 -12.63 12.58 23.15
C ALA A 220 -12.08 12.35 24.56
N GLU A 221 -12.65 13.07 25.54
CA GLU A 221 -12.37 12.84 26.96
C GLU A 221 -12.79 11.43 27.38
N GLY A 222 -11.98 10.79 28.22
CA GLY A 222 -12.18 9.41 28.68
C GLY A 222 -11.69 8.33 27.71
N ARG A 223 -11.41 8.68 26.45
CA ARG A 223 -10.83 7.79 25.44
C ARG A 223 -9.40 8.18 25.07
N ASP A 224 -9.17 9.45 24.80
CA ASP A 224 -7.90 9.99 24.29
C ASP A 224 -7.14 10.79 25.34
N TYR A 225 -7.88 11.36 26.29
CA TYR A 225 -7.33 12.14 27.40
C TYR A 225 -8.28 12.19 28.60
N THR A 226 -7.74 12.61 29.75
CA THR A 226 -8.50 13.01 30.94
C THR A 226 -8.20 14.47 31.26
N ILE A 227 -9.16 15.15 31.95
CA ILE A 227 -8.99 16.52 32.43
C ILE A 227 -9.18 16.54 33.96
N GLU A 228 -8.26 17.25 34.64
CA GLU A 228 -8.37 17.62 36.02
C GLU A 228 -8.30 19.14 36.17
N TYR A 229 -9.17 19.67 37.01
CA TYR A 229 -9.20 21.10 37.37
C TYR A 229 -8.75 21.30 38.82
N SER A 230 -7.96 22.33 39.04
CA SER A 230 -7.59 22.76 40.39
C SER A 230 -7.61 24.29 40.51
N ASN A 231 -7.71 24.79 41.76
CA ASN A 231 -7.94 26.21 42.05
C ASN A 231 -9.18 26.76 41.33
N ASP A 232 -10.21 25.95 41.22
CA ASP A 232 -11.42 26.18 40.42
C ASP A 232 -12.62 26.71 41.28
N ILE A 233 -12.34 27.03 42.52
CA ILE A 233 -13.29 27.60 43.47
C ILE A 233 -12.79 28.98 43.91
N GLY A 234 -13.60 30.01 43.75
CA GLY A 234 -13.25 31.37 44.11
C GLY A 234 -12.53 32.15 43.00
N ILE A 235 -12.29 33.42 43.28
CA ILE A 235 -11.64 34.34 42.34
C ILE A 235 -10.15 34.06 42.30
N GLY A 236 -9.54 34.07 41.11
CA GLY A 236 -8.13 33.82 40.93
C GLY A 236 -7.83 33.03 39.66
N THR A 237 -6.65 32.42 39.61
CA THR A 237 -6.21 31.65 38.44
C THR A 237 -6.48 30.16 38.71
N GLY A 238 -7.39 29.60 37.92
CA GLY A 238 -7.64 28.18 37.85
C GLY A 238 -6.59 27.46 36.96
N LYS A 239 -6.36 26.18 37.25
CA LYS A 239 -5.43 25.33 36.51
C LYS A 239 -6.16 24.16 35.87
N ILE A 240 -5.82 23.83 34.67
CA ILE A 240 -6.27 22.68 33.89
C ILE A 240 -5.07 21.75 33.67
N THR A 241 -5.20 20.49 34.08
CA THR A 241 -4.23 19.45 33.77
C THR A 241 -4.89 18.43 32.84
N ILE A 242 -4.32 18.25 31.65
CA ILE A 242 -4.80 17.32 30.62
C ILE A 242 -3.77 16.21 30.50
N GLU A 243 -4.19 14.97 30.74
CA GLU A 243 -3.34 13.79 30.62
C GLU A 243 -3.77 12.93 29.44
N GLY A 244 -2.82 12.62 28.53
CA GLY A 244 -3.05 11.73 27.39
C GLY A 244 -3.21 10.29 27.85
N ILE A 245 -4.22 9.59 27.31
CA ILE A 245 -4.49 8.17 27.55
C ILE A 245 -4.74 7.45 26.22
N GLY A 246 -4.81 6.12 26.26
CA GLY A 246 -5.08 5.30 25.07
C GLY A 246 -3.97 5.43 24.02
N ASN A 247 -4.26 6.09 22.91
CA ASN A 247 -3.31 6.32 21.84
C ASN A 247 -2.37 7.53 22.08
N TYR A 248 -2.54 8.24 23.20
CA TYR A 248 -1.75 9.41 23.56
C TYR A 248 -1.05 9.20 24.91
N TYR A 249 0.04 9.96 25.14
CA TYR A 249 0.76 10.01 26.41
C TYR A 249 1.21 11.45 26.72
N GLY A 250 1.59 11.66 27.99
CA GLY A 250 2.13 12.94 28.46
C GLY A 250 1.05 13.88 28.97
N THR A 251 1.45 15.07 29.39
CA THR A 251 0.60 16.01 30.11
C THR A 251 0.71 17.41 29.53
N ILE A 252 -0.41 18.14 29.47
CA ILE A 252 -0.49 19.55 29.13
C ILE A 252 -1.08 20.29 30.32
N GLU A 253 -0.48 21.43 30.68
CA GLU A 253 -1.03 22.35 31.68
C GLU A 253 -1.49 23.64 31.00
N LYS A 254 -2.68 24.11 31.38
CA LYS A 254 -3.25 25.39 30.95
C LYS A 254 -3.82 26.11 32.19
N THR A 255 -4.00 27.40 32.07
CA THR A 255 -4.61 28.25 33.13
C THR A 255 -5.76 29.05 32.55
N TYR A 256 -6.68 29.42 33.41
CA TYR A 256 -7.77 30.36 33.11
C TYR A 256 -8.03 31.25 34.32
N ASN A 257 -8.78 32.37 34.18
CA ASN A 257 -9.07 33.28 35.27
C ASN A 257 -10.52 33.14 35.72
N ILE A 258 -10.74 33.16 37.03
CA ILE A 258 -12.06 33.37 37.63
C ILE A 258 -12.09 34.81 38.10
N VAL A 259 -12.85 35.65 37.43
CA VAL A 259 -12.93 37.10 37.68
C VAL A 259 -14.18 37.46 38.48
N LYS A 260 -14.16 38.60 39.18
CA LYS A 260 -15.32 39.10 39.90
C LYS A 260 -16.51 39.25 38.97
N LYS A 261 -17.66 38.81 39.40
CA LYS A 261 -18.92 39.10 38.73
C LYS A 261 -19.38 40.51 38.98
N ASN A 262 -19.83 41.18 37.90
CA ASN A 262 -20.46 42.46 38.03
C ASN A 262 -21.90 42.26 38.56
N ILE A 263 -22.18 42.87 39.72
CA ILE A 263 -23.50 42.74 40.39
C ILE A 263 -24.64 43.32 39.55
N SER A 264 -24.36 44.25 38.62
CA SER A 264 -25.36 44.76 37.68
C SER A 264 -25.94 43.68 36.77
N ASN A 265 -25.23 42.56 36.60
CA ASN A 265 -25.67 41.38 35.82
C ASN A 265 -26.45 40.39 36.70
N CYS A 266 -26.65 40.64 37.99
CA CYS A 266 -27.42 39.83 38.90
C CYS A 266 -28.89 40.25 38.90
N ARG A 267 -29.79 39.30 39.19
CA ARG A 267 -31.20 39.58 39.34
C ARG A 267 -31.43 40.04 40.76
N ILE A 268 -31.90 41.29 40.92
CA ILE A 268 -32.20 41.91 42.22
C ILE A 268 -33.71 41.95 42.40
N ILE A 269 -34.22 41.43 43.49
CA ILE A 269 -35.65 41.42 43.89
C ILE A 269 -35.74 42.24 45.15
N ILE A 270 -36.64 43.23 45.15
CA ILE A 270 -37.01 44.05 46.29
C ILE A 270 -38.37 43.57 46.76
N SER A 271 -38.51 43.17 48.05
CA SER A 271 -39.70 42.62 48.62
C SER A 271 -40.92 43.54 48.55
N GLN A 272 -40.68 44.84 48.64
CA GLN A 272 -41.73 45.86 48.57
C GLN A 272 -41.20 47.11 47.83
N LYS A 273 -41.87 47.51 46.77
CA LYS A 273 -41.45 48.65 45.92
C LYS A 273 -42.08 49.98 46.31
N THR A 274 -43.13 49.97 47.14
CA THR A 274 -43.86 51.20 47.53
C THR A 274 -44.15 51.15 49.01
N PHE A 275 -43.87 52.25 49.71
CA PHE A 275 -44.16 52.43 51.12
C PHE A 275 -45.01 53.68 51.31
N LYS A 276 -45.92 53.71 52.35
CA LYS A 276 -46.53 54.96 52.80
C LYS A 276 -45.54 55.73 53.61
N TYR A 277 -45.50 57.06 53.44
CA TYR A 277 -44.74 57.94 54.32
C TYR A 277 -45.34 57.99 55.74
N ASP A 278 -44.49 57.76 56.73
CA ASP A 278 -44.86 57.83 58.17
C ASP A 278 -43.72 58.44 59.00
N GLY A 279 -42.70 59.07 58.37
CA GLY A 279 -41.59 59.66 59.10
C GLY A 279 -40.51 58.70 59.55
N THR A 280 -40.61 57.39 59.22
CA THR A 280 -39.61 56.36 59.59
C THR A 280 -38.84 55.87 58.37
N GLU A 281 -37.64 55.30 58.60
CA GLU A 281 -36.85 54.66 57.54
C GLU A 281 -37.58 53.46 56.89
N LYS A 282 -37.58 53.35 55.58
CA LYS A 282 -38.15 52.21 54.83
C LYS A 282 -37.03 51.44 54.23
N LYS A 283 -36.76 50.23 54.69
CA LYS A 283 -35.72 49.29 54.23
C LYS A 283 -36.38 48.03 53.76
N PRO A 284 -36.64 47.88 52.45
CA PRO A 284 -37.15 46.62 51.93
C PRO A 284 -36.11 45.52 52.03
N ASP A 285 -36.55 44.29 52.18
CA ASP A 285 -35.66 43.13 52.02
C ASP A 285 -35.26 43.00 50.57
N ILE A 286 -33.99 42.72 50.37
CA ILE A 286 -33.37 42.56 49.03
C ILE A 286 -32.86 41.15 48.89
N MET A 287 -33.22 40.47 47.81
CA MET A 287 -32.68 39.19 47.39
C MET A 287 -31.91 39.39 46.09
N VAL A 288 -30.68 38.89 46.05
CA VAL A 288 -29.80 39.01 44.87
C VAL A 288 -29.48 37.59 44.34
N TYR A 289 -29.67 37.34 43.03
CA TYR A 289 -29.45 36.08 42.43
C TYR A 289 -28.42 36.15 41.32
N ASN A 290 -27.45 35.23 41.34
CA ASN A 290 -26.57 34.94 40.23
C ASN A 290 -27.10 33.68 39.55
N GLY A 291 -27.82 33.84 38.45
CA GLY A 291 -28.59 32.75 37.83
C GLY A 291 -29.66 32.22 38.78
N ALA A 292 -29.57 30.95 39.15
CA ALA A 292 -30.45 30.29 40.12
C ALA A 292 -29.95 30.37 41.57
N THR A 293 -28.72 30.80 41.81
CA THR A 293 -28.08 30.83 43.15
C THR A 293 -28.34 32.16 43.81
N GLU A 294 -28.89 32.13 45.03
CA GLU A 294 -29.04 33.31 45.88
C GLU A 294 -27.69 33.69 46.48
N LEU A 295 -27.34 35.00 46.35
CA LEU A 295 -26.13 35.56 46.93
C LEU A 295 -26.40 36.04 48.36
N VAL A 296 -25.37 35.93 49.21
CA VAL A 296 -25.46 36.23 50.66
C VAL A 296 -24.95 37.64 50.96
N GLN A 297 -25.79 38.45 51.57
CA GLN A 297 -25.39 39.79 52.05
C GLN A 297 -24.25 39.66 53.09
N GLY A 298 -23.27 40.53 52.98
CA GLY A 298 -22.07 40.51 53.84
C GLY A 298 -20.96 39.59 53.38
N THR A 299 -21.30 38.67 52.46
CA THR A 299 -20.32 37.74 51.83
C THR A 299 -20.13 38.05 50.36
N ASP A 300 -21.23 38.13 49.61
CA ASP A 300 -21.22 38.32 48.15
C ASP A 300 -21.54 39.75 47.73
N TYR A 301 -22.29 40.50 48.53
CA TYR A 301 -22.64 41.90 48.31
C TYR A 301 -22.92 42.69 49.62
N ASN A 302 -22.89 44.00 49.57
CA ASN A 302 -23.24 44.92 50.65
C ASN A 302 -24.40 45.86 50.28
#